data_52883cea4895bf2f2ac4bf89ea382f10
#
_entry.id   52883cea4895bf2f2ac4bf89ea382f10
#
_cell.length_a   1.000
_cell.length_b   1.000
_cell.length_c   1.000
_cell.angle_alpha   90.00
_cell.angle_beta   90.00
_cell.angle_gamma   90.00
#
_symmetry.space_group_name_H-M   'P 1'
#
loop_
_entity.id
_entity.type
_entity.pdbx_description
1 polymer ?
#
loop_
_entity_poly.entity_id
_entity_poly.type
_entity_poly.pdbx_seq_one_letter_code
_entity_poly.pdbx_strand_id
1 'polypeptide(L)'
;MIRNRNTIRLLCLLCLLVHPAINVNLEAQTIIGQRNDSVSHPLIRHQLGFDIRPGYIVSTHSFLQGDNAQQKKIDQSLSFHFKYAFRFGKESNLGRLFPHTYQGIGVSYHTFFSPVELGNPVSVYA
;
A
#
# COMPACT_ATOMS: atom_id res chain seq x y z
N MET A 1 12.59 20.53 37.38
CA MET A 1 11.66 20.49 36.21
C MET A 1 11.45 19.01 35.84
N ILE A 2 10.44 18.34 36.45
CA ILE A 2 10.22 16.91 36.34
C ILE A 2 9.41 16.70 35.05
N ARG A 3 10.08 16.27 34.01
CA ARG A 3 9.46 15.95 32.71
C ARG A 3 8.73 14.61 32.84
N ASN A 4 7.40 14.65 32.93
CA ASN A 4 6.54 13.52 33.21
C ASN A 4 6.60 12.51 32.05
N ARG A 5 7.40 11.45 32.20
CA ARG A 5 7.61 10.37 31.23
C ARG A 5 6.31 9.64 30.85
N ASN A 6 5.31 9.72 31.70
CA ASN A 6 4.01 9.07 31.46
C ASN A 6 3.15 9.84 30.45
N THR A 7 3.28 11.18 30.41
CA THR A 7 2.54 12.02 29.45
C THR A 7 3.03 11.79 28.01
N ILE A 8 4.35 11.56 27.84
CA ILE A 8 4.93 11.27 26.52
C ILE A 8 4.49 9.88 26.04
N ARG A 9 4.43 8.89 26.93
CA ARG A 9 3.95 7.54 26.60
C ARG A 9 2.47 7.55 26.23
N LEU A 10 1.65 8.33 26.92
CA LEU A 10 0.22 8.48 26.61
C LEU A 10 0.01 9.18 25.26
N LEU A 11 0.82 10.21 24.96
CA LEU A 11 0.76 10.92 23.68
C LEU A 11 1.18 10.02 22.50
N CYS A 12 2.23 9.20 22.67
CA CYS A 12 2.63 8.20 21.67
C CYS A 12 1.56 7.11 21.48
N LEU A 13 0.90 6.68 22.55
CA LEU A 13 -0.18 5.69 22.45
C LEU A 13 -1.41 6.26 21.74
N LEU A 14 -1.72 7.53 21.98
CA LEU A 14 -2.82 8.24 21.30
C LEU A 14 -2.51 8.45 19.81
N CYS A 15 -1.26 8.73 19.43
CA CYS A 15 -0.84 8.80 18.03
C CYS A 15 -0.93 7.46 17.31
N LEU A 16 -0.73 6.33 18.01
CA LEU A 16 -0.85 5.00 17.41
C LEU A 16 -2.31 4.59 17.14
N LEU A 17 -3.27 5.16 17.88
CA LEU A 17 -4.70 4.88 17.70
C LEU A 17 -5.36 5.75 16.61
N VAL A 18 -4.68 6.80 16.13
CA VAL A 18 -5.23 7.78 15.16
C VAL A 18 -4.56 7.67 13.78
N HIS A 19 -3.84 6.58 13.50
CA HIS A 19 -3.39 6.36 12.12
C HIS A 19 -4.50 5.63 11.33
N PRO A 20 -5.44 6.37 10.68
CA PRO A 20 -6.16 5.78 9.55
C PRO A 20 -5.09 5.38 8.54
N ALA A 21 -5.17 4.16 8.04
CA ALA A 21 -4.39 3.77 6.88
C ALA A 21 -4.58 4.87 5.82
N ILE A 22 -3.54 5.64 5.54
CA ILE A 22 -3.60 6.71 4.54
C ILE A 22 -3.64 6.00 3.19
N ASN A 23 -4.85 5.65 2.76
CA ASN A 23 -5.10 5.22 1.40
C ASN A 23 -5.12 6.47 0.53
N VAL A 24 -3.97 6.85 -0.01
CA VAL A 24 -3.90 7.90 -1.02
C VAL A 24 -4.28 7.26 -2.36
N ASN A 25 -5.57 7.27 -2.66
CA ASN A 25 -6.05 6.95 -4.00
C ASN A 25 -5.82 8.19 -4.87
N LEU A 26 -4.70 8.26 -5.54
CA LEU A 26 -4.43 9.28 -6.54
C LEU A 26 -5.08 8.83 -7.86
N GLU A 27 -6.31 9.21 -8.10
CA GLU A 27 -6.95 9.04 -9.41
C GLU A 27 -6.38 10.08 -10.37
N ALA A 28 -5.27 9.75 -11.01
CA ALA A 28 -4.77 10.52 -12.14
C ALA A 28 -5.59 10.17 -13.38
N GLN A 29 -6.64 10.93 -13.64
CA GLN A 29 -7.31 10.90 -14.94
C GLN A 29 -6.43 11.65 -15.95
N THR A 30 -5.55 10.92 -16.63
CA THR A 30 -4.86 11.48 -17.78
C THR A 30 -5.85 11.56 -18.94
N ILE A 31 -6.52 12.71 -19.06
CA ILE A 31 -7.23 13.09 -20.28
C ILE A 31 -6.15 13.50 -21.29
N ILE A 32 -5.72 12.59 -22.14
CA ILE A 32 -4.97 12.97 -23.34
C ILE A 32 -6.00 13.68 -24.23
N GLY A 33 -5.95 15.01 -24.17
CA GLY A 33 -6.86 15.87 -24.88
C GLY A 33 -6.69 15.74 -26.39
N GLN A 34 -7.74 15.29 -27.04
CA GLN A 34 -8.01 15.67 -28.42
C GLN A 34 -9.20 16.63 -28.37
N ARG A 35 -8.90 17.89 -28.67
CA ARG A 35 -9.80 19.00 -28.80
C ARG A 35 -10.64 18.78 -30.05
N ASN A 36 -11.83 18.20 -29.91
CA ASN A 36 -12.94 18.38 -30.85
C ASN A 36 -14.25 18.00 -30.14
N ASP A 37 -15.27 18.79 -30.36
CA ASP A 37 -16.57 18.95 -29.75
C ASP A 37 -17.54 17.75 -29.87
N SER A 38 -17.08 16.59 -29.49
CA SER A 38 -17.92 15.46 -29.12
C SER A 38 -17.35 14.86 -27.83
N VAL A 39 -18.21 14.64 -26.83
CA VAL A 39 -17.85 14.00 -25.56
C VAL A 39 -17.39 12.57 -25.86
N SER A 40 -16.16 12.42 -26.33
CA SER A 40 -15.55 11.12 -26.54
C SER A 40 -15.18 10.54 -25.19
N HIS A 41 -15.99 9.63 -24.68
CA HIS A 41 -15.63 8.84 -23.52
C HIS A 41 -14.33 8.08 -23.81
N PRO A 42 -13.31 8.16 -22.96
CA PRO A 42 -12.04 7.47 -23.20
C PRO A 42 -12.31 5.95 -23.33
N LEU A 43 -11.76 5.34 -24.37
CA LEU A 43 -11.88 3.90 -24.62
C LEU A 43 -11.25 3.06 -23.51
N ILE A 44 -10.29 3.62 -22.76
CA ILE A 44 -9.59 2.99 -21.66
C ILE A 44 -9.47 4.02 -20.53
N ARG A 45 -9.80 3.59 -19.31
CA ARG A 45 -9.58 4.37 -18.08
C ARG A 45 -8.46 3.75 -17.28
N HIS A 46 -7.51 4.56 -16.84
CA HIS A 46 -6.34 4.16 -16.08
C HIS A 46 -6.51 4.56 -14.61
N GLN A 47 -5.99 3.74 -13.72
CA GLN A 47 -5.95 4.00 -12.28
C GLN A 47 -4.57 3.65 -11.73
N LEU A 48 -4.00 4.56 -10.95
CA LEU A 48 -2.79 4.33 -10.19
C LEU A 48 -3.14 4.31 -8.71
N GLY A 49 -2.58 3.39 -7.98
CA GLY A 49 -2.75 3.28 -6.53
C GLY A 49 -1.41 3.13 -5.83
N PHE A 50 -1.31 3.76 -4.67
CA PHE A 50 -0.16 3.61 -3.79
C PHE A 50 -0.66 3.44 -2.35
N ASP A 51 -0.23 2.34 -1.70
CA ASP A 51 -0.59 2.05 -0.32
C ASP A 51 0.68 1.90 0.53
N ILE A 52 0.64 2.42 1.75
CA ILE A 52 1.64 2.16 2.79
C ILE A 52 0.93 1.44 3.92
N ARG A 53 1.45 0.28 4.32
CA ARG A 53 0.83 -0.56 5.34
C ARG A 53 1.84 -0.87 6.45
N PRO A 54 1.80 -0.13 7.57
CA PRO A 54 2.50 -0.55 8.78
C PRO A 54 1.82 -1.79 9.37
N GLY A 55 2.62 -2.70 9.89
CA GLY A 55 2.13 -3.92 10.52
C GLY A 55 2.87 -4.24 11.80
N TYR A 56 2.19 -4.94 12.70
CA TYR A 56 2.78 -5.49 13.91
C TYR A 56 2.75 -7.01 13.84
N ILE A 57 3.89 -7.64 14.11
CA ILE A 57 4.07 -9.10 14.08
C ILE A 57 3.93 -9.61 15.51
N VAL A 58 2.94 -10.48 15.75
CA VAL A 58 2.81 -11.18 17.02
C VAL A 58 3.87 -12.30 17.04
N SER A 59 4.90 -12.11 17.88
CA SER A 59 6.03 -13.03 17.97
C SER A 59 5.63 -14.29 18.74
N THR A 60 5.21 -15.32 18.02
CA THR A 60 4.82 -16.62 18.60
C THR A 60 6.00 -17.61 18.63
N HIS A 61 7.02 -17.41 17.81
CA HIS A 61 8.18 -18.27 17.72
C HIS A 61 9.42 -17.62 18.34
N SER A 62 10.30 -18.42 18.97
CA SER A 62 11.54 -17.95 19.64
C SER A 62 12.41 -17.10 18.71
N PHE A 63 12.55 -17.48 17.44
CA PHE A 63 13.28 -16.74 16.42
C PHE A 63 12.81 -15.26 16.31
N LEU A 64 11.50 -15.03 16.32
CA LEU A 64 10.94 -13.66 16.27
C LEU A 64 11.08 -12.92 17.61
N GLN A 65 11.27 -13.66 18.71
CA GLN A 65 11.46 -13.11 20.06
C GLN A 65 12.91 -12.70 20.33
N GLY A 66 13.85 -13.00 19.42
CA GLY A 66 15.25 -12.65 19.54
C GLY A 66 16.22 -13.82 19.53
N ASP A 67 15.75 -15.05 19.38
CA ASP A 67 16.59 -16.22 19.15
C ASP A 67 17.00 -16.30 17.66
N ASN A 68 17.70 -15.28 17.22
CA ASN A 68 18.21 -15.08 15.87
C ASN A 68 19.63 -14.54 15.93
N ALA A 69 20.35 -14.50 14.80
CA ALA A 69 21.77 -14.13 14.74
C ALA A 69 22.02 -12.71 15.28
N GLN A 70 21.08 -11.80 15.13
CA GLN A 70 21.18 -10.42 15.63
C GLN A 70 20.70 -10.26 17.08
N GLN A 71 20.17 -11.30 17.71
CA GLN A 71 19.57 -11.27 19.04
C GLN A 71 18.53 -10.14 19.20
N LYS A 72 17.80 -9.85 18.14
CA LYS A 72 16.84 -8.75 18.07
C LYS A 72 15.43 -9.26 17.84
N LYS A 73 14.48 -8.72 18.61
CA LYS A 73 13.06 -8.99 18.41
C LYS A 73 12.58 -8.41 17.08
N ILE A 74 11.81 -9.19 16.35
CA ILE A 74 11.20 -8.81 15.07
C ILE A 74 9.69 -8.71 15.29
N ASP A 75 9.19 -7.50 15.49
CA ASP A 75 7.78 -7.23 15.82
C ASP A 75 7.15 -6.15 14.93
N GLN A 76 7.93 -5.58 14.02
CA GLN A 76 7.44 -4.52 13.13
C GLN A 76 7.62 -4.90 11.67
N SER A 77 6.67 -4.48 10.86
CA SER A 77 6.75 -4.58 9.42
C SER A 77 6.22 -3.32 8.76
N LEU A 78 6.73 -3.02 7.59
CA LEU A 78 6.24 -1.94 6.75
C LEU A 78 6.21 -2.44 5.31
N SER A 79 5.09 -2.22 4.63
CA SER A 79 4.99 -2.56 3.23
C SER A 79 4.51 -1.39 2.39
N PHE A 80 5.06 -1.32 1.18
CA PHE A 80 4.72 -0.35 0.16
C PHE A 80 4.12 -1.11 -1.02
N HIS A 81 3.00 -0.64 -1.53
CA HIS A 81 2.31 -1.25 -2.66
C HIS A 81 2.09 -0.20 -3.72
N PHE A 82 2.54 -0.46 -4.92
CA PHE A 82 2.23 0.32 -6.09
C PHE A 82 1.37 -0.52 -7.03
N LYS A 83 0.25 0.05 -7.50
CA LYS A 83 -0.73 -0.63 -8.34
C LYS A 83 -1.03 0.20 -9.56
N TYR A 84 -1.05 -0.44 -10.70
CA TYR A 84 -1.58 0.12 -11.93
C TYR A 84 -2.72 -0.75 -12.41
N ALA A 85 -3.86 -0.15 -12.68
CA ALA A 85 -5.02 -0.84 -13.21
C ALA A 85 -5.62 -0.04 -14.37
N PHE A 86 -6.30 -0.73 -15.25
CA PHE A 86 -7.07 -0.12 -16.32
C PHE A 86 -8.39 -0.87 -16.50
N ARG A 87 -9.35 -0.18 -17.06
CA ARG A 87 -10.62 -0.77 -17.51
C ARG A 87 -11.00 -0.24 -18.87
N PHE A 88 -11.68 -1.06 -19.63
CA PHE A 88 -12.24 -0.65 -20.90
C PHE A 88 -13.46 0.26 -20.70
N GLY A 89 -13.58 1.27 -21.53
CA GLY A 89 -14.74 2.16 -21.56
C GLY A 89 -15.98 1.42 -22.07
N LYS A 90 -17.15 1.90 -21.71
CA LYS A 90 -18.46 1.30 -22.06
C LYS A 90 -18.68 1.21 -23.58
N GLU A 91 -17.97 2.04 -24.35
CA GLU A 91 -18.06 2.07 -25.83
C GLU A 91 -17.32 0.91 -26.50
N SER A 92 -16.39 0.25 -25.78
CA SER A 92 -15.68 -0.92 -26.29
C SER A 92 -16.49 -2.20 -26.08
N ASN A 93 -16.33 -3.18 -26.96
CA ASN A 93 -16.98 -4.49 -26.82
C ASN A 93 -16.63 -5.17 -25.49
N LEU A 94 -15.35 -5.09 -25.07
CA LEU A 94 -14.88 -5.64 -23.79
C LEU A 94 -15.47 -4.88 -22.60
N GLY A 95 -15.57 -3.55 -22.68
CA GLY A 95 -16.17 -2.74 -21.62
C GLY A 95 -17.68 -2.95 -21.46
N ARG A 96 -18.37 -3.35 -22.54
CA ARG A 96 -19.80 -3.73 -22.50
C ARG A 96 -20.00 -5.10 -21.85
N LEU A 97 -19.11 -6.05 -22.14
CA LEU A 97 -19.17 -7.39 -21.54
C LEU A 97 -18.74 -7.39 -20.07
N PHE A 98 -17.77 -6.54 -19.72
CA PHE A 98 -17.17 -6.49 -18.39
C PHE A 98 -17.14 -5.05 -17.84
N PRO A 99 -18.29 -4.43 -17.56
CA PRO A 99 -18.39 -2.98 -17.30
C PRO A 99 -17.72 -2.53 -16.00
N HIS A 100 -17.46 -3.43 -15.05
CA HIS A 100 -16.89 -3.15 -13.74
C HIS A 100 -15.55 -3.84 -13.50
N THR A 101 -14.99 -4.51 -14.49
CA THR A 101 -13.74 -5.26 -14.35
C THR A 101 -12.54 -4.34 -14.57
N TYR A 102 -11.62 -4.35 -13.62
CA TYR A 102 -10.30 -3.76 -13.73
C TYR A 102 -9.28 -4.87 -13.95
N GLN A 103 -8.33 -4.60 -14.82
CA GLN A 103 -7.15 -5.44 -15.03
C GLN A 103 -5.93 -4.61 -14.66
N GLY A 104 -4.94 -5.23 -14.02
CA GLY A 104 -3.80 -4.45 -13.60
C GLY A 104 -2.64 -5.28 -13.11
N ILE A 105 -1.60 -4.59 -12.72
CA ILE A 105 -0.39 -5.15 -12.16
C ILE A 105 -0.01 -4.35 -10.92
N GLY A 106 0.52 -5.04 -9.92
CA GLY A 106 1.03 -4.42 -8.71
C GLY A 106 2.42 -4.92 -8.36
N VAL A 107 3.16 -4.05 -7.71
CA VAL A 107 4.46 -4.37 -7.12
C VAL A 107 4.39 -4.00 -5.65
N SER A 108 4.88 -4.87 -4.78
CA SER A 108 5.01 -4.56 -3.36
C SER A 108 6.43 -4.81 -2.87
N TYR A 109 6.86 -3.97 -1.95
CA TYR A 109 8.10 -4.07 -1.21
C TYR A 109 7.78 -4.19 0.27
N HIS A 110 8.41 -5.13 0.95
CA HIS A 110 8.20 -5.35 2.37
C HIS A 110 9.52 -5.21 3.12
N THR A 111 9.49 -4.61 4.29
CA THR A 111 10.62 -4.59 5.22
C THR A 111 10.15 -4.98 6.62
N PHE A 112 10.96 -5.79 7.28
CA PHE A 112 10.76 -6.23 8.67
C PHE A 112 11.75 -5.57 9.62
N PHE A 113 12.49 -4.56 9.14
CA PHE A 113 13.56 -3.87 9.87
C PHE A 113 14.67 -4.80 10.38
N SER A 114 14.75 -5.99 9.78
CA SER A 114 15.76 -7.02 10.05
C SER A 114 16.23 -7.67 8.74
N PRO A 115 16.96 -6.91 7.90
CA PRO A 115 17.31 -7.36 6.55
C PRO A 115 18.27 -8.57 6.53
N VAL A 116 19.04 -8.77 7.60
CA VAL A 116 19.96 -9.90 7.73
C VAL A 116 19.20 -11.20 7.94
N GLU A 117 18.10 -11.17 8.72
CA GLU A 117 17.35 -12.37 9.11
C GLU A 117 16.25 -12.71 8.09
N LEU A 118 15.49 -11.73 7.66
CA LEU A 118 14.30 -11.93 6.82
C LEU A 118 14.43 -11.35 5.41
N GLY A 119 15.46 -10.50 5.18
CA GLY A 119 15.57 -9.76 3.93
C GLY A 119 14.46 -8.72 3.76
N ASN A 120 14.37 -8.22 2.54
CA ASN A 120 13.32 -7.27 2.12
C ASN A 120 12.64 -7.83 0.86
N PRO A 121 11.62 -8.66 1.00
CA PRO A 121 10.98 -9.29 -0.15
C PRO A 121 10.25 -8.30 -1.04
N VAL A 122 10.32 -8.56 -2.34
CA VAL A 122 9.56 -7.87 -3.38
C VAL A 122 8.59 -8.86 -4.01
N SER A 123 7.35 -8.45 -4.21
CA SER A 123 6.34 -9.27 -4.87
C SER A 123 5.75 -8.53 -6.06
N VAL A 124 5.44 -9.27 -7.12
CA VAL A 124 4.68 -8.79 -8.27
C VAL A 124 3.41 -9.60 -8.35
N TYR A 125 2.29 -8.94 -8.59
CA TYR A 125 0.97 -9.61 -8.67
C TYR A 125 0.07 -8.94 -9.72
N ALA A 126 -0.90 -9.69 -10.21
CA ALA A 126 -1.88 -9.25 -11.20
C ALA A 126 -3.30 -9.65 -10.79
#